data_ba9fd98280e59185ca85f4d2a30b8f8e
#
_entry.id   ba9fd98280e59185ca85f4d2a30b8f8e
#
_cell.length_a   1.000
_cell.length_b   1.000
_cell.length_c   1.000
_cell.angle_alpha   90.00
_cell.angle_beta   90.00
_cell.angle_gamma   90.00
#
_symmetry.space_group_name_H-M   'P 1'
#
loop_
_entity.id
_entity.type
_entity.pdbx_description
1 polymer ?
#
loop_
_entity_poly.entity_id
_entity_poly.type
_entity_poly.pdbx_seq_one_letter_code
_entity_poly.pdbx_strand_id
1 'polypeptide(L)'
;PCCILNIGGVSNLTYWDGNELVGFDTGPGNALMDDYMSNIFNQDFDRDGSIAAKGIPIEEEIKRMLKHDFFKTPPPKSLDRQEFRPQYKELIKKKYSVYDIMATLTQFTVETIATSFKLLPKKIKSILITGGGCRNIYLTKRLKDRLKLKVYNEKQLGINFDYIEAELIAYLSARSIYKLPFTFPSTTGVSKPLSGGKLFKCL
;
A
#
# COMPACT_ATOMS: atom_id res chain seq x y z
N PRO A 1 5.72 16.75 9.65
CA PRO A 1 5.34 15.34 9.56
C PRO A 1 5.91 14.71 8.30
N CYS A 2 6.34 13.44 8.40
CA CYS A 2 6.73 12.61 7.29
C CYS A 2 5.70 11.50 7.07
N CYS A 3 5.64 11.00 5.84
CA CYS A 3 4.74 9.93 5.49
C CYS A 3 5.43 8.98 4.51
N ILE A 4 5.33 7.69 4.78
CA ILE A 4 5.83 6.62 3.93
C ILE A 4 4.64 5.82 3.45
N LEU A 5 4.52 5.65 2.15
CA LEU A 5 3.55 4.79 1.49
C LEU A 5 4.28 3.59 0.89
N ASN A 6 4.02 2.41 1.42
CA ASN A 6 4.49 1.16 0.83
C ASN A 6 3.40 0.58 -0.08
N ILE A 7 3.74 0.30 -1.34
CA ILE A 7 2.84 -0.32 -2.31
C ILE A 7 3.38 -1.70 -2.66
N GLY A 8 2.99 -2.68 -1.84
CA GLY A 8 3.18 -4.11 -2.08
C GLY A 8 1.92 -4.72 -2.68
N GLY A 9 1.62 -5.99 -2.39
CA GLY A 9 0.33 -6.62 -2.74
C GLY A 9 -0.85 -5.89 -2.07
N VAL A 10 -0.68 -5.53 -0.79
CA VAL A 10 -1.50 -4.57 -0.04
C VAL A 10 -0.69 -3.28 0.08
N SER A 11 -1.34 -2.13 0.01
CA SER A 11 -0.69 -0.85 0.27
C SER A 11 -0.94 -0.38 1.70
N ASN A 12 0.09 0.16 2.32
CA ASN A 12 0.02 0.68 3.68
C ASN A 12 0.72 2.03 3.81
N LEU A 13 0.33 2.76 4.83
CA LEU A 13 0.76 4.12 5.08
C LEU A 13 1.28 4.22 6.52
N THR A 14 2.47 4.80 6.68
CA THR A 14 3.06 5.13 7.98
C THR A 14 3.25 6.64 8.05
N TYR A 15 2.70 7.24 9.08
CA TYR A 15 2.78 8.67 9.39
C TYR A 15 3.56 8.90 10.69
N TRP A 16 4.41 9.92 10.70
CA TRP A 16 5.15 10.37 11.88
C TRP A 16 5.30 11.89 11.88
N ASP A 17 4.99 12.54 12.98
CA ASP A 17 5.13 14.01 13.12
C ASP A 17 6.10 14.45 14.22
N GLY A 18 6.88 13.53 14.78
CA GLY A 18 7.77 13.76 15.91
C GLY A 18 7.15 13.36 17.25
N ASN A 19 5.83 13.19 17.31
CA ASN A 19 5.10 12.85 18.53
C ASN A 19 4.15 11.67 18.32
N GLU A 20 3.42 11.65 17.22
CA GLU A 20 2.41 10.63 16.93
C GLU A 20 2.84 9.74 15.76
N LEU A 21 2.86 8.42 15.99
CA LEU A 21 3.11 7.40 14.97
C LEU A 21 1.78 6.70 14.65
N VAL A 22 1.36 6.75 13.39
CA VAL A 22 0.16 6.06 12.89
C VAL A 22 0.55 5.16 11.72
N GLY A 23 0.07 3.92 11.73
CA GLY A 23 0.29 2.96 10.64
C GLY A 23 -0.97 2.15 10.37
N PHE A 24 -1.32 1.99 9.09
CA PHE A 24 -2.50 1.22 8.67
C PHE A 24 -2.48 0.90 7.17
N ASP A 25 -3.24 -0.14 6.79
CA ASP A 25 -3.42 -0.49 5.40
C ASP A 25 -4.42 0.45 4.71
N THR A 26 -4.08 0.89 3.51
CA THR A 26 -4.89 1.84 2.73
C THR A 26 -5.89 1.13 1.81
N GLY A 27 -5.56 -0.10 1.39
CA GLY A 27 -6.34 -0.88 0.44
C GLY A 27 -5.47 -1.84 -0.35
N PRO A 28 -6.00 -2.46 -1.41
CA PRO A 28 -5.20 -3.22 -2.34
C PRO A 28 -4.09 -2.35 -2.94
N GLY A 29 -2.89 -2.92 -2.99
CA GLY A 29 -1.77 -2.34 -3.74
C GLY A 29 -1.72 -2.94 -5.14
N ASN A 30 -0.68 -3.74 -5.41
CA ASN A 30 -0.50 -4.39 -6.70
C ASN A 30 -1.32 -5.69 -6.86
N ALA A 31 -1.80 -6.32 -5.76
CA ALA A 31 -2.32 -7.68 -5.79
C ALA A 31 -3.38 -7.93 -6.86
N LEU A 32 -4.36 -7.02 -7.01
CA LEU A 32 -5.44 -7.19 -7.99
C LEU A 32 -4.94 -7.00 -9.42
N MET A 33 -3.96 -6.12 -9.63
CA MET A 33 -3.31 -5.89 -10.92
C MET A 33 -2.46 -7.10 -11.31
N ASP A 34 -1.66 -7.63 -10.38
CA ASP A 34 -0.78 -8.78 -10.60
C ASP A 34 -1.63 -10.05 -10.85
N ASP A 35 -2.70 -10.27 -10.08
CA ASP A 35 -3.65 -11.37 -10.32
C ASP A 35 -4.28 -11.26 -11.73
N TYR A 36 -4.60 -10.06 -12.20
CA TYR A 36 -5.14 -9.83 -13.53
C TYR A 36 -4.10 -10.07 -14.63
N MET A 37 -2.87 -9.58 -14.44
CA MET A 37 -1.76 -9.81 -15.38
C MET A 37 -1.45 -11.29 -15.52
N SER A 38 -1.40 -12.02 -14.40
CA SER A 38 -1.17 -13.47 -14.40
C SER A 38 -2.29 -14.22 -15.15
N ASN A 39 -3.55 -13.88 -14.87
CA ASN A 39 -4.70 -14.58 -15.43
C ASN A 39 -4.93 -14.34 -16.93
N ILE A 40 -4.64 -13.13 -17.43
CA ILE A 40 -4.99 -12.70 -18.80
C ILE A 40 -3.78 -12.65 -19.72
N PHE A 41 -2.64 -12.23 -19.19
CA PHE A 41 -1.43 -12.01 -19.99
C PHE A 41 -0.31 -13.02 -19.71
N ASN A 42 -0.50 -13.93 -18.73
CA ASN A 42 0.53 -14.85 -18.25
C ASN A 42 1.85 -14.15 -17.89
N GLN A 43 1.74 -13.02 -17.22
CA GLN A 43 2.84 -12.19 -16.74
C GLN A 43 2.65 -11.88 -15.26
N ASP A 44 3.75 -11.73 -14.51
CA ASP A 44 3.69 -11.52 -13.07
C ASP A 44 3.16 -10.14 -12.68
N PHE A 45 3.41 -9.11 -13.49
CA PHE A 45 2.99 -7.73 -13.23
C PHE A 45 2.94 -6.88 -14.50
N ASP A 46 2.22 -5.76 -14.47
CA ASP A 46 2.17 -4.75 -15.54
C ASP A 46 3.42 -3.86 -15.48
N ARG A 47 4.43 -4.20 -16.30
CA ARG A 47 5.68 -3.45 -16.35
C ARG A 47 5.43 -1.99 -16.73
N ASP A 48 5.88 -1.08 -15.85
CA ASP A 48 5.73 0.38 -15.99
C ASP A 48 4.26 0.87 -16.08
N GLY A 49 3.27 -0.03 -15.90
CA GLY A 49 1.86 0.26 -16.09
C GLY A 49 1.45 0.39 -17.55
N SER A 50 2.19 -0.26 -18.45
CA SER A 50 2.04 -0.12 -19.91
C SER A 50 0.71 -0.66 -20.45
N ILE A 51 0.10 -1.62 -19.77
CA ILE A 51 -1.23 -2.17 -20.09
C ILE A 51 -2.31 -1.22 -19.56
N ALA A 52 -2.22 -0.82 -18.30
CA ALA A 52 -3.15 0.13 -17.69
C ALA A 52 -3.19 1.49 -18.42
N ALA A 53 -2.05 1.96 -18.93
CA ALA A 53 -1.96 3.23 -19.64
C ALA A 53 -2.71 3.25 -20.98
N LYS A 54 -3.09 2.09 -21.55
CA LYS A 54 -3.88 1.98 -22.79
C LYS A 54 -5.39 2.01 -22.53
N GLY A 55 -5.83 1.86 -21.29
CA GLY A 55 -7.24 1.78 -20.94
C GLY A 55 -7.77 3.08 -20.33
N ILE A 56 -9.09 3.12 -20.20
CA ILE A 56 -9.83 4.20 -19.53
C ILE A 56 -10.44 3.62 -18.25
N PRO A 57 -10.13 4.18 -17.06
CA PRO A 57 -10.73 3.72 -15.82
C PRO A 57 -12.26 3.84 -15.81
N ILE A 58 -12.95 2.80 -15.35
CA ILE A 58 -14.41 2.74 -15.28
C ILE A 58 -14.84 3.28 -13.92
N GLU A 59 -15.20 4.54 -13.88
CA GLU A 59 -15.54 5.32 -12.68
C GLU A 59 -16.62 4.66 -11.80
N GLU A 60 -17.65 4.08 -12.41
CA GLU A 60 -18.74 3.42 -11.68
C GLU A 60 -18.27 2.19 -10.89
N GLU A 61 -17.32 1.42 -11.47
CA GLU A 61 -16.74 0.26 -10.80
C GLU A 61 -15.85 0.67 -9.65
N ILE A 62 -15.05 1.72 -9.83
CA ILE A 62 -14.21 2.27 -8.74
C ILE A 62 -15.10 2.73 -7.60
N LYS A 63 -16.18 3.48 -7.89
CA LYS A 63 -17.14 3.94 -6.88
C LYS A 63 -17.83 2.77 -6.17
N ARG A 64 -18.16 1.71 -6.90
CA ARG A 64 -18.75 0.49 -6.33
C ARG A 64 -17.77 -0.18 -5.36
N MET A 65 -16.52 -0.39 -5.77
CA MET A 65 -15.49 -1.03 -4.95
C MET A 65 -15.15 -0.21 -3.70
N LEU A 66 -15.14 1.12 -3.80
CA LEU A 66 -14.90 2.03 -2.68
C LEU A 66 -16.01 2.03 -1.61
N LYS A 67 -17.18 1.42 -1.88
CA LYS A 67 -18.26 1.26 -0.87
C LYS A 67 -17.97 0.17 0.17
N HIS A 68 -16.90 -0.62 -0.01
CA HIS A 68 -16.52 -1.69 0.89
C HIS A 68 -16.30 -1.18 2.32
N ASP A 69 -16.72 -1.95 3.32
CA ASP A 69 -16.71 -1.53 4.74
C ASP A 69 -15.31 -1.28 5.28
N PHE A 70 -14.29 -1.92 4.72
CA PHE A 70 -12.89 -1.64 5.05
C PHE A 70 -12.56 -0.14 5.00
N PHE A 71 -13.11 0.61 4.04
CA PHE A 71 -12.82 2.04 3.89
C PHE A 71 -13.54 2.93 4.92
N LYS A 72 -14.54 2.39 5.62
CA LYS A 72 -15.24 3.07 6.71
C LYS A 72 -14.56 2.87 8.07
N THR A 73 -13.71 1.84 8.18
CA THR A 73 -13.00 1.49 9.41
C THR A 73 -11.88 2.49 9.70
N PRO A 74 -11.83 3.08 10.90
CA PRO A 74 -10.74 3.96 11.29
C PRO A 74 -9.44 3.19 11.53
N PRO A 75 -8.26 3.86 11.46
CA PRO A 75 -6.99 3.29 11.91
C PRO A 75 -6.98 3.00 13.44
N PRO A 76 -6.16 2.01 13.88
CA PRO A 76 -5.36 1.11 13.08
C PRO A 76 -6.20 0.02 12.42
N LYS A 77 -5.91 -0.30 11.17
CA LYS A 77 -6.59 -1.36 10.43
C LYS A 77 -5.63 -2.09 9.50
N SER A 78 -5.88 -3.38 9.32
CA SER A 78 -5.15 -4.25 8.40
C SER A 78 -6.08 -4.87 7.38
N LEU A 79 -5.53 -5.24 6.23
CA LEU A 79 -6.25 -5.82 5.10
C LEU A 79 -5.66 -7.17 4.72
N ASP A 80 -6.51 -8.19 4.61
CA ASP A 80 -6.11 -9.42 3.95
C ASP A 80 -5.97 -9.19 2.44
N ARG A 81 -4.92 -9.76 1.83
CA ARG A 81 -4.69 -9.67 0.38
C ARG A 81 -5.89 -10.16 -0.45
N GLN A 82 -6.68 -11.10 0.09
CA GLN A 82 -7.82 -11.73 -0.59
C GLN A 82 -9.15 -10.96 -0.39
N GLU A 83 -9.19 -9.96 0.49
CA GLU A 83 -10.41 -9.25 0.90
C GLU A 83 -11.21 -8.71 -0.30
N PHE A 84 -10.54 -8.16 -1.31
CA PHE A 84 -11.18 -7.59 -2.49
C PHE A 84 -11.36 -8.58 -3.65
N ARG A 85 -11.11 -9.87 -3.43
CA ARG A 85 -11.27 -10.91 -4.45
C ARG A 85 -12.72 -11.03 -4.98
N PRO A 86 -13.78 -10.89 -4.17
CA PRO A 86 -15.16 -10.89 -4.68
C PRO A 86 -15.41 -9.75 -5.68
N GLN A 87 -15.04 -8.50 -5.33
CA GLN A 87 -15.21 -7.33 -6.18
C GLN A 87 -14.40 -7.43 -7.48
N TYR A 88 -13.18 -7.96 -7.39
CA TYR A 88 -12.34 -8.27 -8.54
C TYR A 88 -13.01 -9.28 -9.47
N LYS A 89 -13.52 -10.41 -8.93
CA LYS A 89 -14.22 -11.42 -9.73
C LYS A 89 -15.47 -10.89 -10.42
N GLU A 90 -16.20 -9.97 -9.80
CA GLU A 90 -17.34 -9.30 -10.43
C GLU A 90 -16.91 -8.39 -11.57
N LEU A 91 -15.84 -7.61 -11.38
CA LEU A 91 -15.32 -6.71 -12.40
C LEU A 91 -14.87 -7.48 -13.67
N ILE A 92 -14.10 -8.54 -13.51
CA ILE A 92 -13.56 -9.31 -14.66
C ILE A 92 -14.63 -10.11 -15.43
N LYS A 93 -15.82 -10.35 -14.84
CA LYS A 93 -16.94 -10.99 -15.53
C LYS A 93 -17.67 -10.05 -16.48
N LYS A 94 -17.46 -8.74 -16.34
CA LYS A 94 -18.11 -7.72 -17.18
C LYS A 94 -17.39 -7.63 -18.53
N LYS A 95 -18.14 -7.24 -19.57
CA LYS A 95 -17.64 -7.14 -20.95
C LYS A 95 -16.90 -5.81 -21.19
N TYR A 96 -15.94 -5.49 -20.33
CA TYR A 96 -15.03 -4.37 -20.54
C TYR A 96 -13.78 -4.82 -21.28
N SER A 97 -13.08 -3.89 -21.91
CA SER A 97 -11.79 -4.21 -22.52
C SER A 97 -10.76 -4.60 -21.44
N VAL A 98 -9.81 -5.46 -21.78
CA VAL A 98 -8.75 -5.88 -20.85
C VAL A 98 -7.92 -4.70 -20.36
N TYR A 99 -7.77 -3.67 -21.19
CA TYR A 99 -7.04 -2.45 -20.83
C TYR A 99 -7.83 -1.58 -19.86
N ASP A 100 -9.16 -1.47 -20.04
CA ASP A 100 -10.02 -0.68 -19.15
C ASP A 100 -10.13 -1.32 -17.76
N ILE A 101 -10.19 -2.66 -17.70
CA ILE A 101 -10.13 -3.38 -16.43
C ILE A 101 -8.81 -3.08 -15.70
N MET A 102 -7.67 -3.19 -16.39
CA MET A 102 -6.37 -2.91 -15.78
C MET A 102 -6.26 -1.45 -15.32
N ALA A 103 -6.70 -0.50 -16.15
CA ALA A 103 -6.75 0.92 -15.78
C ALA A 103 -7.65 1.17 -14.57
N THR A 104 -8.78 0.45 -14.47
CA THR A 104 -9.72 0.52 -13.34
C THR A 104 -9.09 0.01 -12.06
N LEU A 105 -8.41 -1.15 -12.09
CA LEU A 105 -7.70 -1.69 -10.93
C LEU A 105 -6.59 -0.75 -10.45
N THR A 106 -5.82 -0.20 -11.39
CA THR A 106 -4.78 0.79 -11.09
C THR A 106 -5.36 2.05 -10.44
N GLN A 107 -6.44 2.61 -11.02
CA GLN A 107 -7.09 3.80 -10.48
C GLN A 107 -7.77 3.51 -9.13
N PHE A 108 -8.31 2.31 -8.92
CA PHE A 108 -8.85 1.92 -7.63
C PHE A 108 -7.76 1.97 -6.54
N THR A 109 -6.57 1.42 -6.80
CA THR A 109 -5.42 1.54 -5.88
C THR A 109 -5.09 3.01 -5.59
N VAL A 110 -5.08 3.87 -6.61
CA VAL A 110 -4.84 5.32 -6.44
C VAL A 110 -5.89 5.96 -5.53
N GLU A 111 -7.18 5.66 -5.73
CA GLU A 111 -8.27 6.26 -4.94
C GLU A 111 -8.30 5.75 -3.50
N THR A 112 -8.01 4.47 -3.25
CA THR A 112 -7.91 3.92 -1.89
C THR A 112 -6.80 4.60 -1.10
N ILE A 113 -5.64 4.78 -1.72
CA ILE A 113 -4.52 5.52 -1.13
C ILE A 113 -4.93 6.98 -0.87
N ALA A 114 -5.47 7.68 -1.88
CA ALA A 114 -5.83 9.09 -1.74
C ALA A 114 -6.88 9.33 -0.65
N THR A 115 -7.85 8.42 -0.52
CA THR A 115 -8.88 8.51 0.53
C THR A 115 -8.29 8.33 1.92
N SER A 116 -7.28 7.48 2.05
CA SER A 116 -6.61 7.19 3.33
C SER A 116 -5.87 8.38 3.93
N PHE A 117 -5.44 9.35 3.10
CA PHE A 117 -4.81 10.57 3.60
C PHE A 117 -5.76 11.45 4.44
N LYS A 118 -7.08 11.27 4.31
CA LYS A 118 -8.08 11.97 5.14
C LYS A 118 -8.11 11.45 6.58
N LEU A 119 -7.54 10.26 6.82
CA LEU A 119 -7.46 9.62 8.13
C LEU A 119 -6.21 10.02 8.92
N LEU A 120 -5.31 10.80 8.32
CA LEU A 120 -4.09 11.25 8.98
C LEU A 120 -4.39 12.38 9.97
N PRO A 121 -3.66 12.43 11.11
CA PRO A 121 -3.86 13.46 12.14
C PRO A 121 -3.63 14.89 11.62
N LYS A 122 -2.66 15.05 10.71
CA LYS A 122 -2.34 16.35 10.10
C LYS A 122 -2.10 16.23 8.60
N LYS A 123 -2.35 17.30 7.88
CA LYS A 123 -2.00 17.38 6.45
C LYS A 123 -0.49 17.26 6.25
N ILE A 124 -0.09 16.47 5.27
CA ILE A 124 1.30 16.33 4.85
C ILE A 124 1.59 17.10 3.56
N LYS A 125 2.85 17.45 3.34
CA LYS A 125 3.30 18.16 2.12
C LYS A 125 4.09 17.24 1.18
N SER A 126 4.59 16.14 1.71
CA SER A 126 5.45 15.23 0.96
C SER A 126 5.27 13.79 1.43
N ILE A 127 5.62 12.87 0.55
CA ILE A 127 5.49 11.43 0.77
C ILE A 127 6.70 10.72 0.16
N LEU A 128 7.16 9.67 0.85
CA LEU A 128 8.08 8.69 0.30
C LEU A 128 7.28 7.49 -0.18
N ILE A 129 7.45 7.06 -1.43
CA ILE A 129 6.81 5.85 -1.96
C ILE A 129 7.85 4.73 -2.03
N THR A 130 7.49 3.57 -1.47
CA THR A 130 8.30 2.35 -1.41
C THR A 130 7.52 1.13 -1.94
N GLY A 131 8.16 -0.03 -1.92
CA GLY A 131 7.58 -1.29 -2.39
C GLY A 131 7.61 -1.43 -3.91
N GLY A 132 7.18 -2.61 -4.40
CA GLY A 132 7.22 -2.92 -5.85
C GLY A 132 6.43 -1.94 -6.72
N GLY A 133 5.34 -1.40 -6.19
CA GLY A 133 4.49 -0.43 -6.91
C GLY A 133 5.16 0.91 -7.21
N CYS A 134 6.24 1.28 -6.48
CA CYS A 134 6.99 2.49 -6.80
C CYS A 134 7.68 2.44 -8.17
N ARG A 135 7.91 1.24 -8.70
CA ARG A 135 8.50 0.99 -10.02
C ARG A 135 7.48 1.11 -11.15
N ASN A 136 6.19 1.08 -10.86
CA ASN A 136 5.13 1.26 -11.86
C ASN A 136 4.97 2.77 -12.17
N ILE A 137 5.49 3.19 -13.32
CA ILE A 137 5.53 4.60 -13.73
C ILE A 137 4.13 5.18 -13.88
N TYR A 138 3.19 4.42 -14.46
CA TYR A 138 1.82 4.88 -14.65
C TYR A 138 1.10 5.06 -13.31
N LEU A 139 1.17 4.09 -12.41
CA LEU A 139 0.60 4.17 -11.06
C LEU A 139 1.15 5.37 -10.29
N THR A 140 2.47 5.54 -10.27
CA THR A 140 3.11 6.64 -9.54
C THR A 140 2.76 8.01 -10.13
N LYS A 141 2.63 8.12 -11.46
CA LYS A 141 2.14 9.34 -12.12
C LYS A 141 0.70 9.65 -11.67
N ARG A 142 -0.22 8.68 -11.75
CA ARG A 142 -1.61 8.84 -11.31
C ARG A 142 -1.72 9.27 -9.85
N LEU A 143 -0.88 8.67 -8.97
CA LEU A 143 -0.80 9.07 -7.57
C LEU A 143 -0.33 10.53 -7.39
N LYS A 144 0.73 10.94 -8.08
CA LYS A 144 1.22 12.34 -8.05
C LYS A 144 0.13 13.32 -8.47
N ASP A 145 -0.54 13.02 -9.59
CA ASP A 145 -1.61 13.87 -10.13
C ASP A 145 -2.81 13.96 -9.16
N ARG A 146 -3.13 12.87 -8.48
CA ARG A 146 -4.25 12.78 -7.55
C ARG A 146 -3.98 13.42 -6.19
N LEU A 147 -2.79 13.21 -5.63
CA LEU A 147 -2.42 13.68 -4.30
C LEU A 147 -1.92 15.13 -4.30
N LYS A 148 -1.30 15.58 -5.39
CA LYS A 148 -0.63 16.90 -5.51
C LYS A 148 0.41 17.14 -4.40
N LEU A 149 1.10 16.07 -3.97
CA LEU A 149 2.14 16.09 -2.96
C LEU A 149 3.51 15.97 -3.62
N LYS A 150 4.54 16.47 -2.92
CA LYS A 150 5.92 16.19 -3.32
C LYS A 150 6.23 14.73 -3.02
N VAL A 151 6.60 13.99 -4.06
CA VAL A 151 6.95 12.57 -3.95
C VAL A 151 8.44 12.41 -4.00
N TYR A 152 9.00 11.79 -2.96
CA TYR A 152 10.41 11.39 -2.90
C TYR A 152 10.56 9.93 -3.32
N ASN A 153 11.71 9.60 -3.86
CA ASN A 153 12.14 8.24 -4.16
C ASN A 153 13.43 7.89 -3.40
N GLU A 154 13.83 6.62 -3.48
CA GLU A 154 15.00 6.07 -2.81
C GLU A 154 16.30 6.86 -3.07
N LYS A 155 16.54 7.23 -4.35
CA LYS A 155 17.77 7.93 -4.77
C LYS A 155 17.90 9.30 -4.11
N GLN A 156 16.79 10.01 -3.92
CA GLN A 156 16.77 11.34 -3.31
C GLN A 156 17.04 11.29 -1.81
N LEU A 157 16.81 10.14 -1.17
CA LEU A 157 16.98 9.97 0.27
C LEU A 157 18.21 9.11 0.62
N GLY A 158 18.91 8.56 -0.37
CA GLY A 158 20.05 7.68 -0.14
C GLY A 158 19.68 6.34 0.50
N ILE A 159 18.42 5.89 0.36
CA ILE A 159 17.90 4.64 0.93
C ILE A 159 17.81 3.61 -0.19
N ASN A 160 18.25 2.39 0.07
CA ASN A 160 18.04 1.28 -0.87
C ASN A 160 16.84 0.44 -0.41
N PHE A 161 15.76 0.47 -1.17
CA PHE A 161 14.52 -0.23 -0.82
C PHE A 161 14.61 -1.76 -0.94
N ASP A 162 15.57 -2.28 -1.69
CA ASP A 162 15.76 -3.73 -1.81
C ASP A 162 16.24 -4.38 -0.48
N TYR A 163 16.81 -3.59 0.44
CA TYR A 163 17.28 -4.07 1.74
C TYR A 163 16.41 -3.66 2.93
N ILE A 164 15.35 -2.89 2.72
CA ILE A 164 14.54 -2.32 3.80
C ILE A 164 13.90 -3.38 4.70
N GLU A 165 13.48 -4.52 4.12
CA GLU A 165 12.91 -5.63 4.89
C GLU A 165 13.98 -6.32 5.76
N ALA A 166 15.18 -6.52 5.22
CA ALA A 166 16.30 -7.09 5.98
C ALA A 166 16.73 -6.15 7.12
N GLU A 167 16.81 -4.86 6.86
CA GLU A 167 17.09 -3.83 7.87
C GLU A 167 16.01 -3.80 8.95
N LEU A 168 14.72 -3.90 8.56
CA LEU A 168 13.61 -3.99 9.50
C LEU A 168 13.75 -5.21 10.42
N ILE A 169 14.02 -6.39 9.88
CA ILE A 169 14.17 -7.61 10.68
C ILE A 169 15.37 -7.50 11.63
N ALA A 170 16.49 -6.95 11.16
CA ALA A 170 17.67 -6.70 12.02
C ALA A 170 17.33 -5.73 13.17
N TYR A 171 16.63 -4.64 12.87
CA TYR A 171 16.17 -3.66 13.85
C TYR A 171 15.21 -4.28 14.87
N LEU A 172 14.19 -5.04 14.42
CA LEU A 172 13.22 -5.71 15.30
C LEU A 172 13.91 -6.76 16.19
N SER A 173 14.90 -7.49 15.66
CA SER A 173 15.69 -8.46 16.42
C SER A 173 16.48 -7.79 17.55
N ALA A 174 17.14 -6.67 17.26
CA ALA A 174 17.83 -5.89 18.27
C ALA A 174 16.86 -5.39 19.35
N ARG A 175 15.72 -4.81 18.95
CA ARG A 175 14.69 -4.35 19.91
C ARG A 175 14.14 -5.48 20.76
N SER A 176 13.95 -6.68 20.19
CA SER A 176 13.51 -7.87 20.93
C SER A 176 14.53 -8.27 22.01
N ILE A 177 15.83 -8.34 21.66
CA ILE A 177 16.93 -8.67 22.60
C ILE A 177 16.98 -7.67 23.77
N TYR A 178 16.86 -6.36 23.46
CA TYR A 178 16.87 -5.31 24.47
C TYR A 178 15.52 -5.09 25.16
N LYS A 179 14.50 -5.92 24.88
CA LYS A 179 13.13 -5.82 25.41
C LYS A 179 12.47 -4.44 25.18
N LEU A 180 12.85 -3.77 24.11
CA LEU A 180 12.28 -2.50 23.71
C LEU A 180 10.98 -2.72 22.92
N PRO A 181 9.93 -1.93 23.14
CA PRO A 181 8.69 -2.08 22.39
C PRO A 181 8.88 -1.71 20.91
N PHE A 182 8.21 -2.47 20.02
CA PHE A 182 8.20 -2.23 18.59
C PHE A 182 6.79 -2.36 17.96
N THR A 183 5.77 -2.64 18.80
CA THR A 183 4.37 -2.54 18.40
C THR A 183 3.66 -1.55 19.32
N PHE A 184 2.76 -0.75 18.76
CA PHE A 184 2.11 0.36 19.43
C PHE A 184 0.60 0.37 19.15
N PRO A 185 -0.25 0.93 20.06
CA PRO A 185 -1.70 1.00 19.86
C PRO A 185 -2.10 1.63 18.51
N SER A 186 -1.43 2.69 18.11
CA SER A 186 -1.71 3.45 16.89
C SER A 186 -1.22 2.81 15.58
N THR A 187 -0.47 1.70 15.66
CA THR A 187 0.05 1.00 14.47
C THR A 187 -0.51 -0.42 14.34
N THR A 188 -0.59 -1.16 15.44
CA THR A 188 -0.99 -2.58 15.44
C THR A 188 -2.22 -2.87 16.29
N GLY A 189 -2.83 -1.86 16.92
CA GLY A 189 -4.03 -2.03 17.74
C GLY A 189 -3.81 -2.74 19.08
N VAL A 190 -2.56 -2.94 19.51
CA VAL A 190 -2.27 -3.50 20.84
C VAL A 190 -2.68 -2.54 21.94
N SER A 191 -3.05 -3.06 23.13
CA SER A 191 -3.54 -2.22 24.26
C SER A 191 -2.48 -1.29 24.86
N LYS A 192 -1.19 -1.64 24.72
CA LYS A 192 -0.04 -0.87 25.19
C LYS A 192 1.19 -1.21 24.33
N PRO A 193 2.26 -0.38 24.34
CA PRO A 193 3.50 -0.71 23.65
C PRO A 193 4.05 -2.06 24.11
N LEU A 194 4.36 -2.95 23.16
CA LEU A 194 4.85 -4.31 23.43
C LEU A 194 6.16 -4.58 22.68
N SER A 195 7.07 -5.29 23.33
CA SER A 195 8.12 -6.03 22.64
C SER A 195 7.63 -7.45 22.32
N GLY A 196 8.33 -8.17 21.45
CA GLY A 196 7.98 -9.53 21.07
C GLY A 196 9.22 -10.29 20.58
N GLY A 197 8.98 -11.43 19.98
CA GLY A 197 10.03 -12.32 19.51
C GLY A 197 10.48 -13.32 20.59
N LYS A 198 11.08 -14.42 20.13
CA LYS A 198 11.66 -15.46 20.98
C LYS A 198 13.09 -15.75 20.51
N LEU A 199 14.05 -15.63 21.42
CA LEU A 199 15.43 -15.99 21.14
C LEU A 199 15.59 -17.51 21.26
N PHE A 200 16.02 -18.15 20.19
CA PHE A 200 16.46 -19.54 20.20
C PHE A 200 17.98 -19.55 20.17
N LYS A 201 18.58 -20.25 21.13
CA LYS A 201 20.04 -20.49 21.13
C LYS A 201 20.31 -21.65 20.18
N CYS A 202 21.29 -21.51 19.29
CA CYS A 202 21.85 -22.65 18.59
C CYS A 202 22.54 -23.58 19.62
N LEU A 203 22.19 -24.86 19.55
CA LEU A 203 22.84 -25.91 20.33
C LEU A 203 24.24 -26.18 19.77
#